data_9c7405f24f3b0a14a7416ef06f93010f
#
_entry.id   9c7405f24f3b0a14a7416ef06f93010f
#
_cell.length_a   1.000
_cell.length_b   1.000
_cell.length_c   1.000
_cell.angle_alpha   90.00
_cell.angle_beta   90.00
_cell.angle_gamma   90.00
#
_symmetry.space_group_name_H-M   'P 1'
#
loop_
_entity.id
_entity.type
_entity.pdbx_description
1 polymer ?
#
loop_
_entity_poly.entity_id
_entity_poly.type
_entity_poly.pdbx_seq_one_letter_code
_entity_poly.pdbx_strand_id
1 'polypeptide(L)'
;SHHKPKLQINITTGKWHCWVSNQGGHNLFQLFKKVGASNEHFSELGGLVDDIPKYKRNTDTSKEVVQLPKEYKPLWNGGDSIVKRHALSYLYKRGITDDDILRYDIGYCDDGLYSNRIIIPSYDSDGKLNFFVGRDFYNGKMKYRNSPTSKDIVGFDLFINWDEPIILCEGVFDAMAFKRNAIPLFGKTVMKTLQKKIIESRVKIIYLALDNDAIVDATKISEYFINNGIKVKMMKF
;
A
#
# COMPACT_ATOMS: atom_id res chain seq x y z
N SER A 1 28.78 13.20 -22.91
CA SER A 1 27.50 13.91 -23.07
C SER A 1 26.39 12.89 -23.22
N HIS A 2 25.39 12.92 -22.33
CA HIS A 2 24.24 12.01 -22.40
C HIS A 2 23.17 12.64 -23.30
N HIS A 3 22.77 11.94 -24.37
CA HIS A 3 21.76 12.42 -25.33
C HIS A 3 20.30 12.46 -24.79
N LYS A 4 20.03 12.03 -23.56
CA LYS A 4 18.67 12.05 -22.97
C LYS A 4 18.67 12.82 -21.66
N PRO A 5 17.65 13.68 -21.40
CA PRO A 5 17.48 14.34 -20.11
C PRO A 5 17.38 13.31 -18.99
N LYS A 6 18.10 13.51 -17.92
CA LYS A 6 18.14 12.61 -16.77
C LYS A 6 17.36 13.14 -15.57
N LEU A 7 17.00 14.42 -15.59
CA LEU A 7 16.15 15.07 -14.60
C LEU A 7 14.77 15.29 -15.21
N GLN A 8 13.75 14.85 -14.51
CA GLN A 8 12.34 15.12 -14.83
C GLN A 8 11.74 15.99 -13.75
N ILE A 9 10.97 17.00 -14.18
CA ILE A 9 10.26 17.91 -13.29
C ILE A 9 8.80 17.95 -13.74
N ASN A 10 7.89 17.72 -12.81
CA ASN A 10 6.47 17.96 -13.02
C ASN A 10 6.20 19.45 -12.75
N ILE A 11 5.92 20.21 -13.80
CA ILE A 11 5.72 21.66 -13.71
C ILE A 11 4.47 22.08 -12.93
N THR A 12 3.48 21.20 -12.85
CA THR A 12 2.22 21.46 -12.12
C THR A 12 2.37 21.23 -10.61
N THR A 13 3.14 20.20 -10.20
CA THR A 13 3.27 19.82 -8.79
C THR A 13 4.60 20.19 -8.17
N GLY A 14 5.58 20.62 -8.97
CA GLY A 14 6.96 20.88 -8.55
C GLY A 14 7.75 19.62 -8.15
N LYS A 15 7.18 18.43 -8.30
CA LYS A 15 7.90 17.17 -8.04
C LYS A 15 8.96 16.93 -9.09
N TRP A 16 10.09 16.37 -8.67
CA TRP A 16 11.19 16.07 -9.56
C TRP A 16 11.87 14.74 -9.23
N HIS A 17 12.50 14.14 -10.23
CA HIS A 17 13.30 12.93 -10.09
C HIS A 17 14.51 12.96 -11.04
N CYS A 18 15.69 12.62 -10.53
CA CYS A 18 16.91 12.44 -11.29
C CYS A 18 17.21 10.94 -11.44
N TRP A 19 17.14 10.44 -12.66
CA TRP A 19 17.33 9.02 -12.97
C TRP A 19 18.80 8.55 -12.88
N VAL A 20 19.77 9.48 -12.83
CA VAL A 20 21.19 9.11 -12.68
C VAL A 20 21.54 8.89 -11.21
N SER A 21 21.13 9.82 -10.35
CA SER A 21 21.44 9.74 -8.92
C SER A 21 20.36 9.01 -8.12
N ASN A 22 19.28 8.58 -8.77
CA ASN A 22 18.07 8.00 -8.17
C ASN A 22 17.51 8.86 -7.01
N GLN A 23 17.60 10.18 -7.16
CA GLN A 23 17.15 11.14 -6.17
C GLN A 23 15.93 11.89 -6.67
N GLY A 24 15.02 12.20 -5.77
CA GLY A 24 13.82 12.96 -6.09
C GLY A 24 13.37 13.85 -4.93
N GLY A 25 12.39 14.69 -5.20
CA GLY A 25 11.83 15.59 -4.20
C GLY A 25 10.41 16.03 -4.56
N HIS A 26 9.75 16.62 -3.58
CA HIS A 26 8.33 16.98 -3.67
C HIS A 26 8.11 18.45 -4.09
N ASN A 27 9.16 19.27 -4.14
CA ASN A 27 9.10 20.66 -4.57
C ASN A 27 10.45 21.13 -5.14
N LEU A 28 10.43 22.25 -5.86
CA LEU A 28 11.60 22.81 -6.50
C LEU A 28 12.62 23.38 -5.50
N PHE A 29 12.21 23.83 -4.32
CA PHE A 29 13.14 24.32 -3.30
C PHE A 29 14.09 23.21 -2.84
N GLN A 30 13.63 21.96 -2.75
CA GLN A 30 14.47 20.80 -2.45
C GLN A 30 15.48 20.53 -3.58
N LEU A 31 15.08 20.70 -4.84
CA LEU A 31 15.99 20.57 -5.97
C LEU A 31 17.07 21.64 -5.91
N PHE A 32 16.70 22.91 -5.74
CA PHE A 32 17.61 24.06 -5.66
C PHE A 32 18.61 23.90 -4.52
N LYS A 33 18.17 23.45 -3.34
CA LYS A 33 19.05 23.13 -2.22
C LYS A 33 20.07 22.05 -2.59
N LYS A 34 19.64 21.01 -3.32
CA LYS A 34 20.50 19.88 -3.71
C LYS A 34 21.55 20.25 -4.75
N VAL A 35 21.22 21.13 -5.67
CA VAL A 35 22.18 21.60 -6.70
C VAL A 35 23.03 22.78 -6.22
N GLY A 36 22.89 23.21 -4.96
CA GLY A 36 23.69 24.30 -4.38
C GLY A 36 23.35 25.67 -4.97
N ALA A 37 22.08 25.92 -5.31
CA ALA A 37 21.63 27.20 -5.84
C ALA A 37 21.89 28.36 -4.86
N SER A 38 22.18 29.56 -5.37
CA SER A 38 22.41 30.77 -4.58
C SER A 38 21.10 31.30 -3.94
N ASN A 39 21.21 32.18 -2.96
CA ASN A 39 20.06 32.83 -2.33
C ASN A 39 19.25 33.66 -3.34
N GLU A 40 19.87 34.21 -4.36
CA GLU A 40 19.20 34.92 -5.46
C GLU A 40 18.26 33.99 -6.21
N HIS A 41 18.72 32.80 -6.59
CA HIS A 41 17.89 31.79 -7.26
C HIS A 41 16.72 31.32 -6.37
N PHE A 42 16.91 31.26 -5.05
CA PHE A 42 15.80 30.95 -4.14
C PHE A 42 14.77 32.08 -4.08
N SER A 43 15.22 33.34 -4.14
CA SER A 43 14.33 34.51 -4.18
C SER A 43 13.50 34.53 -5.47
N GLU A 44 14.17 34.33 -6.62
CA GLU A 44 13.49 34.25 -7.93
C GLU A 44 12.48 33.09 -7.96
N LEU A 45 12.88 31.90 -7.47
CA LEU A 45 11.97 30.75 -7.37
C LEU A 45 10.76 31.07 -6.50
N GLY A 46 10.95 31.79 -5.38
CA GLY A 46 9.88 32.24 -4.50
C GLY A 46 8.85 33.10 -5.24
N GLY A 47 9.30 34.06 -6.02
CA GLY A 47 8.42 34.91 -6.83
C GLY A 47 7.67 34.17 -7.93
N LEU A 48 8.27 33.13 -8.51
CA LEU A 48 7.65 32.32 -9.56
C LEU A 48 6.67 31.25 -9.00
N VAL A 49 6.90 30.76 -7.77
CA VAL A 49 6.12 29.67 -7.18
C VAL A 49 4.88 30.17 -6.45
N ASP A 50 4.83 31.47 -6.07
CA ASP A 50 3.64 32.05 -5.45
C ASP A 50 2.42 32.12 -6.41
N ASP A 51 2.66 32.08 -7.72
CA ASP A 51 1.61 31.96 -8.75
C ASP A 51 1.19 30.51 -9.05
N ILE A 52 1.93 29.51 -8.56
CA ILE A 52 1.51 28.12 -8.66
C ILE A 52 0.48 27.88 -7.55
N PRO A 53 -0.77 27.46 -7.87
CA PRO A 53 -1.75 27.16 -6.86
C PRO A 53 -1.10 26.23 -5.83
N LYS A 54 -0.92 26.71 -4.60
CA LYS A 54 -0.49 25.85 -3.50
C LYS A 54 -1.48 24.70 -3.50
N TYR A 55 -1.05 23.53 -3.96
CA TYR A 55 -1.82 22.32 -3.79
C TYR A 55 -1.99 22.19 -2.27
N LYS A 56 -3.08 22.79 -1.77
CA LYS A 56 -3.54 22.53 -0.43
C LYS A 56 -3.71 21.02 -0.41
N ARG A 57 -2.79 20.31 0.27
CA ARG A 57 -3.22 19.06 0.85
C ARG A 57 -4.50 19.42 1.56
N ASN A 58 -5.61 18.98 1.02
CA ASN A 58 -6.83 18.96 1.78
C ASN A 58 -6.51 18.14 3.02
N THR A 59 -6.11 18.84 4.07
CA THR A 59 -6.12 18.35 5.44
C THR A 59 -7.54 18.42 5.99
N ASP A 60 -8.53 18.44 5.10
CA ASP A 60 -9.85 18.01 5.47
C ASP A 60 -9.73 16.52 5.78
N THR A 61 -9.50 16.27 7.04
CA THR A 61 -9.69 15.00 7.71
C THR A 61 -11.19 14.65 7.85
N SER A 62 -11.99 14.95 6.85
CA SER A 62 -13.15 14.12 6.57
C SER A 62 -12.53 12.79 6.11
N LYS A 63 -12.51 11.79 7.00
CA LYS A 63 -12.13 10.42 6.64
C LYS A 63 -12.99 10.07 5.44
N GLU A 64 -12.41 10.12 4.23
CA GLU A 64 -13.10 9.64 3.04
C GLU A 64 -13.57 8.23 3.39
N VAL A 65 -14.87 8.03 3.44
CA VAL A 65 -15.46 6.74 3.73
C VAL A 65 -15.09 5.84 2.57
N VAL A 66 -14.23 4.85 2.85
CA VAL A 66 -13.86 3.86 1.84
C VAL A 66 -15.10 3.11 1.43
N GLN A 67 -15.33 2.99 0.14
CA GLN A 67 -16.43 2.20 -0.42
C GLN A 67 -15.88 1.22 -1.44
N LEU A 68 -16.46 0.03 -1.48
CA LEU A 68 -16.19 -0.92 -2.56
C LEU A 68 -16.63 -0.33 -3.91
N PRO A 69 -16.01 -0.73 -5.03
CA PRO A 69 -16.48 -0.34 -6.35
C PRO A 69 -17.97 -0.64 -6.51
N LYS A 70 -18.70 0.22 -7.22
CA LYS A 70 -20.15 0.01 -7.47
C LYS A 70 -20.43 -1.31 -8.17
N GLU A 71 -19.49 -1.74 -9.00
CA GLU A 71 -19.53 -2.98 -9.79
C GLU A 71 -19.03 -4.20 -9.03
N TYR A 72 -18.71 -4.06 -7.73
CA TYR A 72 -18.24 -5.16 -6.90
C TYR A 72 -19.32 -6.24 -6.78
N LYS A 73 -18.91 -7.49 -7.05
CA LYS A 73 -19.71 -8.70 -6.94
C LYS A 73 -18.97 -9.68 -6.04
N PRO A 74 -19.58 -10.15 -4.93
CA PRO A 74 -18.93 -11.14 -4.07
C PRO A 74 -18.79 -12.48 -4.81
N LEU A 75 -17.64 -13.14 -4.64
CA LEU A 75 -17.38 -14.44 -5.29
C LEU A 75 -18.13 -15.59 -4.61
N TRP A 76 -18.45 -15.45 -3.32
CA TRP A 76 -19.19 -16.44 -2.55
C TRP A 76 -20.71 -16.43 -2.83
N ASN A 77 -21.24 -15.40 -3.47
CA ASN A 77 -22.66 -15.31 -3.80
C ASN A 77 -22.95 -15.87 -5.20
N GLY A 78 -24.21 -16.29 -5.41
CA GLY A 78 -24.69 -16.95 -6.61
C GLY A 78 -24.45 -16.19 -7.92
N GLY A 79 -24.83 -16.82 -9.03
CA GLY A 79 -24.58 -16.38 -10.40
C GLY A 79 -23.29 -16.97 -10.96
N ASP A 80 -23.35 -17.41 -12.20
CA ASP A 80 -22.21 -17.96 -12.93
C ASP A 80 -21.93 -17.07 -14.15
N SER A 81 -20.70 -16.56 -14.22
CA SER A 81 -20.21 -15.82 -15.38
C SER A 81 -18.80 -16.30 -15.73
N ILE A 82 -18.42 -16.15 -16.98
CA ILE A 82 -17.06 -16.49 -17.45
C ILE A 82 -16.02 -15.73 -16.63
N VAL A 83 -16.26 -14.46 -16.35
CA VAL A 83 -15.36 -13.60 -15.56
C VAL A 83 -15.22 -14.12 -14.14
N LYS A 84 -16.33 -14.52 -13.48
CA LYS A 84 -16.32 -15.14 -12.15
C LYS A 84 -15.47 -16.41 -12.13
N ARG A 85 -15.68 -17.32 -13.10
CA ARG A 85 -14.91 -18.58 -13.20
C ARG A 85 -13.42 -18.32 -13.37
N HIS A 86 -13.01 -17.32 -14.15
CA HIS A 86 -11.61 -16.95 -14.32
C HIS A 86 -11.03 -16.37 -13.02
N ALA A 87 -11.76 -15.51 -12.30
CA ALA A 87 -11.36 -14.98 -11.01
C ALA A 87 -11.17 -16.09 -9.97
N LEU A 88 -12.10 -17.05 -9.87
CA LEU A 88 -11.98 -18.22 -9.01
C LEU A 88 -10.78 -19.09 -9.38
N SER A 89 -10.59 -19.39 -10.68
CA SER A 89 -9.43 -20.14 -11.16
C SER A 89 -8.10 -19.48 -10.79
N TYR A 90 -8.04 -18.15 -10.89
CA TYR A 90 -6.87 -17.39 -10.48
C TYR A 90 -6.58 -17.53 -8.97
N LEU A 91 -7.62 -17.44 -8.12
CA LEU A 91 -7.50 -17.57 -6.67
C LEU A 91 -7.09 -19.00 -6.26
N TYR A 92 -7.74 -20.02 -6.82
CA TYR A 92 -7.43 -21.42 -6.50
C TYR A 92 -5.99 -21.78 -6.90
N LYS A 93 -5.48 -21.30 -8.04
CA LYS A 93 -4.07 -21.46 -8.41
C LYS A 93 -3.09 -20.83 -7.42
N ARG A 94 -3.54 -19.91 -6.59
CA ARG A 94 -2.78 -19.28 -5.50
C ARG A 94 -3.00 -19.92 -4.14
N GLY A 95 -3.74 -21.05 -4.08
CA GLY A 95 -4.05 -21.73 -2.83
C GLY A 95 -5.10 -21.03 -1.95
N ILE A 96 -5.83 -20.06 -2.51
CA ILE A 96 -6.96 -19.41 -1.84
C ILE A 96 -8.16 -20.34 -1.95
N THR A 97 -8.79 -20.68 -0.83
CA THR A 97 -9.92 -21.59 -0.73
C THR A 97 -11.25 -20.82 -0.69
N ASP A 98 -12.37 -21.55 -0.78
CA ASP A 98 -13.72 -20.97 -0.63
C ASP A 98 -13.91 -20.36 0.76
N ASP A 99 -13.35 -20.98 1.80
CA ASP A 99 -13.35 -20.44 3.15
C ASP A 99 -12.60 -19.11 3.24
N ASP A 100 -11.47 -18.99 2.54
CA ASP A 100 -10.75 -17.71 2.46
C ASP A 100 -11.56 -16.65 1.70
N ILE A 101 -12.21 -17.04 0.60
CA ILE A 101 -13.05 -16.15 -0.21
C ILE A 101 -14.18 -15.60 0.67
N LEU A 102 -14.84 -16.44 1.43
CA LEU A 102 -15.90 -16.04 2.35
C LEU A 102 -15.36 -15.19 3.49
N ARG A 103 -14.28 -15.66 4.15
CA ARG A 103 -13.67 -14.98 5.31
C ARG A 103 -13.25 -13.56 5.02
N TYR A 104 -12.61 -13.33 3.87
CA TYR A 104 -12.08 -12.02 3.49
C TYR A 104 -13.03 -11.23 2.60
N ASP A 105 -14.28 -11.71 2.43
CA ASP A 105 -15.29 -11.06 1.58
C ASP A 105 -14.74 -10.75 0.18
N ILE A 106 -14.03 -11.74 -0.43
CA ILE A 106 -13.38 -11.52 -1.72
C ILE A 106 -14.43 -11.49 -2.82
N GLY A 107 -14.33 -10.47 -3.68
CA GLY A 107 -15.19 -10.31 -4.84
C GLY A 107 -14.42 -10.01 -6.11
N TYR A 108 -15.14 -9.61 -7.14
CA TYR A 108 -14.59 -9.22 -8.43
C TYR A 108 -15.42 -8.11 -9.06
N CYS A 109 -14.83 -7.42 -10.01
CA CYS A 109 -15.54 -6.53 -10.91
C CYS A 109 -15.33 -7.00 -12.34
N ASP A 110 -16.41 -7.07 -13.11
CA ASP A 110 -16.39 -7.41 -14.53
C ASP A 110 -16.53 -6.18 -15.44
N ASP A 111 -16.81 -5.02 -14.86
CA ASP A 111 -16.97 -3.75 -15.55
C ASP A 111 -16.36 -2.58 -14.75
N GLY A 112 -16.40 -1.39 -15.33
CA GLY A 112 -15.99 -0.13 -14.70
C GLY A 112 -14.48 0.01 -14.51
N LEU A 113 -14.10 0.89 -13.58
CA LEU A 113 -12.71 1.25 -13.30
C LEU A 113 -11.87 0.07 -12.80
N TYR A 114 -12.53 -0.88 -12.15
CA TYR A 114 -11.94 -2.09 -11.57
C TYR A 114 -12.25 -3.35 -12.41
N SER A 115 -12.67 -3.18 -13.65
CA SER A 115 -12.93 -4.30 -14.56
C SER A 115 -11.77 -5.30 -14.58
N ASN A 116 -12.13 -6.60 -14.62
CA ASN A 116 -11.21 -7.72 -14.62
C ASN A 116 -10.28 -7.79 -13.39
N ARG A 117 -10.76 -7.33 -12.22
CA ARG A 117 -10.00 -7.35 -10.97
C ARG A 117 -10.72 -8.14 -9.90
N ILE A 118 -9.93 -8.94 -9.19
CA ILE A 118 -10.31 -9.46 -7.88
C ILE A 118 -10.20 -8.30 -6.90
N ILE A 119 -11.23 -8.09 -6.11
CA ILE A 119 -11.29 -7.10 -5.05
C ILE A 119 -11.15 -7.82 -3.72
N ILE A 120 -10.14 -7.43 -2.95
CA ILE A 120 -9.84 -8.00 -1.63
C ILE A 120 -10.04 -6.88 -0.61
N PRO A 121 -11.17 -6.85 0.09
CA PRO A 121 -11.45 -5.88 1.13
C PRO A 121 -10.54 -6.06 2.36
N SER A 122 -10.31 -4.96 3.06
CA SER A 122 -9.71 -4.93 4.39
C SER A 122 -10.64 -4.14 5.32
N TYR A 123 -10.91 -4.71 6.47
CA TYR A 123 -11.79 -4.13 7.48
C TYR A 123 -11.00 -3.82 8.75
N ASP A 124 -11.39 -2.75 9.44
CA ASP A 124 -10.87 -2.42 10.76
C ASP A 124 -11.46 -3.32 11.85
N SER A 125 -11.04 -3.13 13.10
CA SER A 125 -11.52 -3.90 14.25
C SER A 125 -13.03 -3.76 14.51
N ASP A 126 -13.66 -2.71 14.00
CA ASP A 126 -15.10 -2.47 14.13
C ASP A 126 -15.92 -3.03 12.95
N GLY A 127 -15.25 -3.73 12.01
CA GLY A 127 -15.86 -4.25 10.79
C GLY A 127 -16.16 -3.22 9.72
N LYS A 128 -15.57 -2.03 9.80
CA LYS A 128 -15.71 -0.99 8.77
C LYS A 128 -14.63 -1.17 7.70
N LEU A 129 -15.03 -1.06 6.43
CA LEU A 129 -14.09 -1.10 5.31
C LEU A 129 -13.08 0.06 5.46
N ASN A 130 -11.79 -0.27 5.57
CA ASN A 130 -10.71 0.70 5.71
C ASN A 130 -9.80 0.79 4.47
N PHE A 131 -9.79 -0.26 3.63
CA PHE A 131 -9.04 -0.33 2.39
C PHE A 131 -9.56 -1.45 1.49
N PHE A 132 -9.14 -1.50 0.23
CA PHE A 132 -9.23 -2.69 -0.60
C PHE A 132 -8.11 -2.74 -1.64
N VAL A 133 -7.76 -3.94 -2.05
CA VAL A 133 -6.81 -4.21 -3.12
C VAL A 133 -7.55 -4.73 -4.35
N GLY A 134 -7.31 -4.12 -5.50
CA GLY A 134 -7.80 -4.61 -6.79
C GLY A 134 -6.68 -5.28 -7.58
N ARG A 135 -6.72 -6.62 -7.72
CA ARG A 135 -5.74 -7.43 -8.43
C ARG A 135 -6.24 -7.84 -9.80
N ASP A 136 -5.54 -7.44 -10.85
CA ASP A 136 -5.80 -7.91 -12.22
C ASP A 136 -5.50 -9.42 -12.35
N PHE A 137 -6.41 -10.18 -12.93
CA PHE A 137 -6.26 -11.62 -13.12
C PHE A 137 -6.07 -12.04 -14.60
N TYR A 138 -6.03 -11.06 -15.52
CA TYR A 138 -5.75 -11.30 -16.95
C TYR A 138 -4.38 -10.79 -17.42
N ASN A 139 -3.45 -10.48 -16.49
CA ASN A 139 -2.11 -9.99 -16.80
C ASN A 139 -2.08 -8.65 -17.56
N GLY A 140 -3.02 -7.75 -17.27
CA GLY A 140 -3.03 -6.39 -17.80
C GLY A 140 -1.80 -5.57 -17.34
N LYS A 141 -1.55 -4.46 -18.02
CA LYS A 141 -0.39 -3.57 -17.75
C LYS A 141 -0.32 -3.08 -16.30
N MET A 142 -1.47 -2.88 -15.65
CA MET A 142 -1.57 -2.45 -14.25
C MET A 142 -1.96 -3.63 -13.37
N LYS A 143 -0.96 -4.28 -12.80
CA LYS A 143 -1.13 -5.47 -11.95
C LYS A 143 -2.01 -5.23 -10.72
N TYR A 144 -1.88 -4.07 -10.10
CA TYR A 144 -2.65 -3.67 -8.92
C TYR A 144 -3.29 -2.30 -9.12
N ARG A 145 -4.55 -2.16 -8.70
CA ARG A 145 -5.27 -0.91 -8.54
C ARG A 145 -5.99 -0.96 -7.21
N ASN A 146 -5.45 -0.28 -6.22
CA ASN A 146 -6.00 -0.26 -4.86
C ASN A 146 -7.05 0.84 -4.71
N SER A 147 -7.73 0.87 -3.55
CA SER A 147 -8.60 1.98 -3.19
C SER A 147 -7.85 3.31 -3.26
N PRO A 148 -8.53 4.42 -3.58
CA PRO A 148 -7.88 5.73 -3.72
C PRO A 148 -7.47 6.35 -2.37
N THR A 149 -7.80 5.68 -1.26
CA THR A 149 -7.56 6.16 0.11
C THR A 149 -6.13 5.89 0.59
N SER A 150 -5.79 6.45 1.74
CA SER A 150 -4.47 6.26 2.35
C SER A 150 -4.23 4.80 2.73
N LYS A 151 -2.98 4.33 2.54
CA LYS A 151 -2.52 3.03 3.07
C LYS A 151 -2.17 3.08 4.55
N ASP A 152 -2.22 4.25 5.20
CA ASP A 152 -1.89 4.40 6.62
C ASP A 152 -3.03 3.89 7.49
N ILE A 153 -3.26 2.60 7.41
CA ILE A 153 -4.29 1.82 8.12
C ILE A 153 -3.65 0.53 8.67
N VAL A 154 -4.40 -0.21 9.45
CA VAL A 154 -4.08 -1.59 9.81
C VAL A 154 -4.79 -2.53 8.83
N GLY A 155 -4.01 -3.25 8.02
CA GLY A 155 -4.56 -4.22 7.08
C GLY A 155 -5.11 -5.45 7.80
N PHE A 156 -6.32 -5.89 7.42
CA PHE A 156 -6.99 -7.07 7.99
C PHE A 156 -7.20 -7.04 9.51
N ASP A 157 -7.28 -5.85 10.12
CA ASP A 157 -7.37 -5.65 11.58
C ASP A 157 -8.50 -6.47 12.23
N LEU A 158 -9.63 -6.63 11.52
CA LEU A 158 -10.75 -7.46 11.96
C LEU A 158 -10.36 -8.91 12.32
N PHE A 159 -9.30 -9.43 11.71
CA PHE A 159 -8.87 -10.83 11.85
C PHE A 159 -7.64 -11.00 12.72
N ILE A 160 -7.13 -9.91 13.32
CA ILE A 160 -5.89 -9.91 14.10
C ILE A 160 -6.17 -10.11 15.58
N ASN A 161 -5.58 -11.15 16.15
CA ASN A 161 -5.50 -11.32 17.59
C ASN A 161 -4.22 -10.63 18.10
N TRP A 162 -4.39 -9.49 18.74
CA TRP A 162 -3.28 -8.65 19.20
C TRP A 162 -2.55 -9.22 20.44
N ASP A 163 -3.09 -10.23 21.10
CA ASP A 163 -2.47 -10.93 22.22
C ASP A 163 -1.48 -12.01 21.76
N GLU A 164 -1.49 -12.35 20.48
CA GLU A 164 -0.60 -13.35 19.87
C GLU A 164 0.52 -12.69 19.04
N PRO A 165 1.60 -13.44 18.72
CA PRO A 165 2.59 -12.99 17.75
C PRO A 165 1.94 -12.66 16.40
N ILE A 166 2.38 -11.56 15.79
CA ILE A 166 1.89 -11.12 14.48
C ILE A 166 2.91 -11.38 13.38
N ILE A 167 2.42 -11.53 12.15
CA ILE A 167 3.24 -11.67 10.96
C ILE A 167 3.01 -10.43 10.09
N LEU A 168 4.08 -9.75 9.67
CA LEU A 168 4.01 -8.64 8.71
C LEU A 168 4.45 -9.12 7.32
N CYS A 169 3.59 -8.96 6.32
CA CYS A 169 3.81 -9.39 4.93
C CYS A 169 3.71 -8.21 3.97
N GLU A 170 4.32 -8.31 2.77
CA GLU A 170 4.21 -7.24 1.78
C GLU A 170 2.79 -7.10 1.24
N GLY A 171 2.15 -8.20 0.90
CA GLY A 171 0.89 -8.23 0.18
C GLY A 171 -0.23 -9.03 0.84
N VAL A 172 -1.43 -8.83 0.31
CA VAL A 172 -2.64 -9.50 0.81
C VAL A 172 -2.61 -11.01 0.60
N PHE A 173 -2.02 -11.47 -0.51
CA PHE A 173 -1.95 -12.92 -0.80
C PHE A 173 -1.00 -13.62 0.16
N ASP A 174 0.12 -12.97 0.49
CA ASP A 174 1.08 -13.50 1.46
C ASP A 174 0.45 -13.59 2.84
N ALA A 175 -0.27 -12.53 3.26
CA ALA A 175 -0.99 -12.52 4.52
C ALA A 175 -2.06 -13.64 4.59
N MET A 176 -2.83 -13.83 3.52
CA MET A 176 -3.83 -14.91 3.46
C MET A 176 -3.19 -16.31 3.47
N ALA A 177 -2.00 -16.48 2.89
CA ALA A 177 -1.29 -17.76 2.87
C ALA A 177 -0.91 -18.24 4.27
N PHE A 178 -0.65 -17.35 5.22
CA PHE A 178 -0.38 -17.69 6.63
C PHE A 178 -1.60 -18.16 7.41
N LYS A 179 -2.81 -17.95 6.89
CA LYS A 179 -4.11 -18.39 7.46
C LYS A 179 -4.46 -17.78 8.83
N ARG A 180 -3.53 -17.13 9.52
CA ARG A 180 -3.77 -16.48 10.82
C ARG A 180 -2.79 -15.34 11.09
N ASN A 181 -3.26 -14.36 11.80
CA ASN A 181 -2.49 -13.29 12.48
C ASN A 181 -1.46 -12.58 11.59
N ALA A 182 -1.75 -12.46 10.29
CA ALA A 182 -0.88 -11.85 9.30
C ALA A 182 -1.47 -10.54 8.78
N ILE A 183 -0.63 -9.49 8.77
CA ILE A 183 -0.99 -8.12 8.42
C ILE A 183 -0.29 -7.75 7.12
N PRO A 184 -1.03 -7.44 6.04
CA PRO A 184 -0.44 -6.94 4.81
C PRO A 184 -0.03 -5.47 4.97
N LEU A 185 1.20 -5.14 4.56
CA LEU A 185 1.73 -3.77 4.58
C LEU A 185 1.30 -2.95 3.35
N PHE A 186 0.73 -3.60 2.33
CA PHE A 186 0.45 -3.00 1.02
C PHE A 186 1.68 -2.34 0.37
N GLY A 187 2.85 -2.90 0.63
CA GLY A 187 4.18 -2.44 0.22
C GLY A 187 5.24 -2.86 1.24
N LYS A 188 6.39 -2.17 1.24
CA LYS A 188 7.57 -2.54 2.03
C LYS A 188 7.74 -1.76 3.34
N THR A 189 6.78 -0.88 3.69
CA THR A 189 6.92 0.05 4.82
C THR A 189 5.79 -0.13 5.82
N VAL A 190 6.12 -0.24 7.10
CA VAL A 190 5.14 -0.20 8.20
C VAL A 190 4.72 1.25 8.42
N MET A 191 3.45 1.57 8.17
CA MET A 191 2.92 2.92 8.29
C MET A 191 2.66 3.29 9.75
N LYS A 192 2.50 4.58 10.05
CA LYS A 192 2.41 5.12 11.42
C LYS A 192 1.26 4.55 12.23
N THR A 193 0.09 4.40 11.62
CA THR A 193 -1.10 3.83 12.28
C THR A 193 -0.83 2.40 12.75
N LEU A 194 -0.21 1.56 11.90
CA LEU A 194 0.15 0.20 12.28
C LEU A 194 1.26 0.17 13.34
N GLN A 195 2.31 1.00 13.21
CA GLN A 195 3.37 1.12 14.23
C GLN A 195 2.78 1.43 15.62
N LYS A 196 1.90 2.44 15.67
CA LYS A 196 1.22 2.85 16.90
C LYS A 196 0.39 1.71 17.48
N LYS A 197 -0.44 1.07 16.65
CA LYS A 197 -1.30 -0.05 17.08
C LYS A 197 -0.49 -1.20 17.66
N ILE A 198 0.62 -1.60 17.03
CA ILE A 198 1.51 -2.68 17.51
C ILE A 198 2.07 -2.36 18.91
N ILE A 199 2.53 -1.13 19.12
CA ILE A 199 3.09 -0.69 20.40
C ILE A 199 2.01 -0.62 21.48
N GLU A 200 0.85 0.00 21.18
CA GLU A 200 -0.28 0.13 22.10
C GLU A 200 -0.86 -1.22 22.52
N SER A 201 -0.92 -2.17 21.59
CA SER A 201 -1.38 -3.55 21.84
C SER A 201 -0.32 -4.40 22.57
N ARG A 202 0.87 -3.85 22.87
CA ARG A 202 1.95 -4.54 23.59
C ARG A 202 2.36 -5.86 22.96
N VAL A 203 2.36 -5.92 21.62
CA VAL A 203 2.80 -7.11 20.88
C VAL A 203 4.21 -7.50 21.30
N LYS A 204 4.42 -8.78 21.60
CA LYS A 204 5.72 -9.27 22.12
C LYS A 204 6.65 -9.76 21.02
N ILE A 205 6.09 -10.33 19.96
CA ILE A 205 6.86 -10.94 18.87
C ILE A 205 6.26 -10.57 17.53
N ILE A 206 7.12 -10.13 16.63
CA ILE A 206 6.80 -9.88 15.23
C ILE A 206 7.61 -10.84 14.35
N TYR A 207 6.95 -11.50 13.41
CA TYR A 207 7.58 -12.21 12.31
C TYR A 207 7.54 -11.33 11.06
N LEU A 208 8.70 -11.09 10.44
CA LEU A 208 8.79 -10.36 9.17
C LEU A 208 8.88 -11.37 8.02
N ALA A 209 7.88 -11.35 7.18
CA ALA A 209 7.73 -12.19 6.00
C ALA A 209 7.71 -11.30 4.75
N LEU A 210 8.85 -10.63 4.49
CA LEU A 210 9.05 -9.75 3.35
C LEU A 210 9.87 -10.45 2.27
N ASP A 211 9.69 -10.03 1.01
CA ASP A 211 10.43 -10.57 -0.13
C ASP A 211 11.94 -10.34 0.02
N ASN A 212 12.75 -11.21 -0.60
CA ASN A 212 14.21 -11.17 -0.48
C ASN A 212 14.85 -9.86 -0.96
N ASP A 213 14.19 -9.10 -1.83
CA ASP A 213 14.64 -7.80 -2.30
C ASP A 213 14.34 -6.65 -1.30
N ALA A 214 13.61 -6.92 -0.21
CA ALA A 214 13.24 -5.96 0.83
C ALA A 214 14.13 -6.03 2.09
N ILE A 215 15.34 -6.59 2.01
CA ILE A 215 16.24 -6.78 3.16
C ILE A 215 16.52 -5.46 3.90
N VAL A 216 16.77 -4.37 3.16
CA VAL A 216 17.04 -3.04 3.75
C VAL A 216 15.83 -2.52 4.53
N ASP A 217 14.62 -2.71 3.98
CA ASP A 217 13.39 -2.30 4.64
C ASP A 217 13.10 -3.18 5.86
N ALA A 218 13.32 -4.49 5.75
CA ALA A 218 13.19 -5.43 6.86
C ALA A 218 14.13 -5.09 8.02
N THR A 219 15.39 -4.70 7.73
CA THR A 219 16.36 -4.27 8.76
C THR A 219 15.85 -3.03 9.50
N LYS A 220 15.40 -1.99 8.78
CA LYS A 220 14.85 -0.77 9.39
C LYS A 220 13.63 -1.04 10.26
N ILE A 221 12.73 -1.90 9.79
CA ILE A 221 11.53 -2.33 10.54
C ILE A 221 11.95 -3.07 11.80
N SER A 222 12.93 -3.99 11.68
CA SER A 222 13.45 -4.74 12.82
C SER A 222 14.07 -3.83 13.87
N GLU A 223 14.96 -2.93 13.47
CA GLU A 223 15.60 -1.96 14.38
C GLU A 223 14.56 -1.11 15.12
N TYR A 224 13.57 -0.61 14.40
CA TYR A 224 12.49 0.20 14.98
C TYR A 224 11.76 -0.55 16.11
N PHE A 225 11.32 -1.78 15.85
CA PHE A 225 10.54 -2.54 16.83
C PHE A 225 11.40 -3.11 17.97
N ILE A 226 12.64 -3.52 17.69
CA ILE A 226 13.59 -3.96 18.74
C ILE A 226 13.86 -2.82 19.71
N ASN A 227 14.08 -1.59 19.23
CA ASN A 227 14.26 -0.41 20.06
C ASN A 227 13.03 -0.06 20.92
N ASN A 228 11.85 -0.54 20.53
CA ASN A 228 10.61 -0.44 21.32
C ASN A 228 10.34 -1.69 22.18
N GLY A 229 11.33 -2.57 22.37
CA GLY A 229 11.24 -3.73 23.25
C GLY A 229 10.50 -4.93 22.70
N ILE A 230 10.25 -4.96 21.37
CA ILE A 230 9.52 -6.04 20.68
C ILE A 230 10.54 -6.99 20.04
N LYS A 231 10.36 -8.29 20.25
CA LYS A 231 11.20 -9.30 19.60
C LYS A 231 10.82 -9.44 18.11
N VAL A 232 11.79 -9.29 17.23
CA VAL A 232 11.57 -9.45 15.77
C VAL A 232 12.30 -10.69 15.27
N LYS A 233 11.62 -11.47 14.42
CA LYS A 233 12.17 -12.66 13.75
C LYS A 233 11.94 -12.53 12.26
N MET A 234 13.00 -12.64 11.46
CA MET A 234 12.91 -12.66 10.00
C MET A 234 12.59 -14.07 9.52
N MET A 235 11.58 -14.20 8.66
CA MET A 235 11.26 -15.44 7.96
C MET A 235 11.99 -15.45 6.61
N LYS A 236 12.54 -16.62 6.25
CA LYS A 236 13.13 -16.87 4.93
C LYS A 236 12.22 -17.79 4.16
N PHE A 237 11.93 -17.45 2.91
CA PHE A 237 11.13 -18.24 1.97
C PHE A 237 12.03 -18.78 0.86
#